data_94041155a8e6b26279dcf955b771fa6d
#
_entry.id   94041155a8e6b26279dcf955b771fa6d
#
_cell.length_a   1.000
_cell.length_b   1.000
_cell.length_c   1.000
_cell.angle_alpha   90.00
_cell.angle_beta   90.00
_cell.angle_gamma   90.00
#
_symmetry.space_group_name_H-M   'P 1'
#
loop_
_entity.id
_entity.type
_entity.pdbx_description
1 polymer ?
#
loop_
_entity_poly.entity_id
_entity_poly.type
_entity_poly.pdbx_seq_one_letter_code
_entity_poly.pdbx_strand_id
1 'polypeptide(L)'
;EGSKSGDSNTTKLVKVTNYTQIFKTKFGVTQTENASKLYPSGNPGADLKYLRAKHGIEQAKKIERGYWFGEKKEVTGPDGKPLRLTGGILEAIVAGGNVQDEAASALTEPEFRSFLQNYAFKYGSSEKYFFCGNTVLGYLESFATSKMYIVPNDKTYGVEIRKFQSSFGTLNIVRHPMFDNQYAGMGVVVDLSTLKHCPLNGRDTSLETNIQDNDADEEVDQYKTEVGLQRVNFEKNALLKGVV
;
A
#
# COMPACT_ATOMS: atom_id res chain seq x y z
N GLU A 1 0.44 1.63 -57.26
CA GLU A 1 -0.91 1.96 -57.75
C GLU A 1 -1.87 0.85 -57.39
N GLY A 2 -3.01 1.19 -56.74
CA GLY A 2 -4.06 0.23 -56.42
C GLY A 2 -3.87 -0.61 -55.15
N SER A 3 -2.89 -0.34 -54.26
CA SER A 3 -2.75 -1.04 -53.00
C SER A 3 -3.88 -0.66 -52.03
N LYS A 4 -4.56 -1.66 -51.48
CA LYS A 4 -5.55 -1.45 -50.39
C LYS A 4 -4.84 -1.13 -49.08
N SER A 5 -5.42 -0.24 -48.28
CA SER A 5 -5.00 -0.06 -46.90
C SER A 5 -5.10 -1.39 -46.13
N GLY A 6 -4.13 -1.69 -45.28
CA GLY A 6 -4.18 -2.86 -44.42
C GLY A 6 -5.38 -2.82 -43.48
N ASP A 7 -5.61 -3.92 -42.78
CA ASP A 7 -6.68 -4.03 -41.77
C ASP A 7 -6.55 -2.97 -40.66
N SER A 8 -7.70 -2.45 -40.23
CA SER A 8 -7.79 -1.48 -39.17
C SER A 8 -7.24 -2.07 -37.85
N ASN A 9 -6.17 -1.48 -37.31
CA ASN A 9 -5.60 -1.89 -36.03
C ASN A 9 -6.36 -1.18 -34.91
N THR A 10 -7.26 -1.90 -34.24
CA THR A 10 -8.12 -1.36 -33.18
C THR A 10 -7.73 -2.00 -31.84
N THR A 11 -7.30 -1.19 -30.88
CA THR A 11 -7.04 -1.66 -29.51
C THR A 11 -8.34 -1.58 -28.70
N LYS A 12 -8.80 -2.71 -28.18
CA LYS A 12 -9.99 -2.77 -27.32
C LYS A 12 -9.59 -2.48 -25.88
N LEU A 13 -10.34 -1.60 -25.23
CA LEU A 13 -10.19 -1.35 -23.78
C LEU A 13 -10.71 -2.54 -22.98
N VAL A 14 -9.89 -3.04 -22.07
CA VAL A 14 -10.25 -4.11 -21.13
C VAL A 14 -10.68 -3.47 -19.81
N LYS A 15 -11.93 -3.76 -19.39
CA LYS A 15 -12.46 -3.30 -18.11
C LYS A 15 -11.97 -4.21 -17.00
N VAL A 16 -11.20 -3.67 -16.05
CA VAL A 16 -10.80 -4.35 -14.82
C VAL A 16 -11.66 -3.83 -13.66
N THR A 17 -12.21 -4.73 -12.87
CA THR A 17 -13.06 -4.38 -11.71
C THR A 17 -12.34 -4.74 -10.41
N ASN A 18 -12.56 -3.95 -9.36
CA ASN A 18 -12.15 -4.26 -7.99
C ASN A 18 -13.37 -4.08 -7.06
N TYR A 19 -13.28 -4.60 -5.83
CA TYR A 19 -14.33 -4.46 -4.83
C TYR A 19 -13.96 -3.39 -3.81
N THR A 20 -14.98 -2.78 -3.20
CA THR A 20 -14.83 -2.04 -1.95
C THR A 20 -14.84 -3.01 -0.77
N GLN A 21 -14.06 -2.72 0.26
CA GLN A 21 -13.98 -3.49 1.50
C GLN A 21 -14.32 -2.60 2.68
N ILE A 22 -15.03 -3.15 3.65
CA ILE A 22 -15.35 -2.47 4.90
C ILE A 22 -14.26 -2.77 5.93
N PHE A 23 -13.57 -1.72 6.37
CA PHE A 23 -12.61 -1.77 7.48
C PHE A 23 -13.25 -1.21 8.73
N LYS A 24 -13.14 -1.93 9.85
CA LYS A 24 -13.66 -1.52 11.15
C LYS A 24 -12.60 -1.70 12.23
N THR A 25 -12.52 -0.74 13.13
CA THR A 25 -11.71 -0.81 14.35
C THR A 25 -12.56 -0.33 15.49
N LYS A 26 -13.04 -1.27 16.32
CA LYS A 26 -13.83 -1.04 17.53
C LYS A 26 -12.87 -0.93 18.71
N PHE A 27 -13.12 0.02 19.59
CA PHE A 27 -12.40 0.22 20.84
C PHE A 27 -13.34 0.82 21.89
N GLY A 28 -13.08 0.59 23.14
CA GLY A 28 -13.92 1.09 24.23
C GLY A 28 -13.14 1.19 25.53
N VAL A 29 -13.75 1.87 26.48
CA VAL A 29 -13.28 2.08 27.83
C VAL A 29 -14.44 1.90 28.80
N THR A 30 -14.23 1.28 29.95
CA THR A 30 -15.25 1.16 30.97
C THR A 30 -15.47 2.51 31.67
N GLN A 31 -16.70 2.75 32.17
CA GLN A 31 -16.99 3.98 32.90
C GLN A 31 -16.11 4.15 34.15
N THR A 32 -15.77 3.05 34.81
CA THR A 32 -14.85 3.04 35.96
C THR A 32 -13.45 3.51 35.56
N GLU A 33 -12.94 3.01 34.42
CA GLU A 33 -11.64 3.42 33.88
C GLU A 33 -11.66 4.88 33.44
N ASN A 34 -12.73 5.32 32.78
CA ASN A 34 -12.91 6.70 32.35
C ASN A 34 -13.01 7.69 33.53
N ALA A 35 -13.59 7.26 34.66
CA ALA A 35 -13.65 8.04 35.91
C ALA A 35 -12.32 8.05 36.68
N SER A 36 -11.45 7.08 36.45
CA SER A 36 -10.15 6.98 37.08
C SER A 36 -9.13 7.91 36.43
N LYS A 37 -8.19 8.40 37.30
CA LYS A 37 -7.04 9.16 36.75
C LYS A 37 -5.98 8.17 36.26
N LEU A 38 -5.81 8.06 34.96
CA LEU A 38 -4.74 7.23 34.41
C LEU A 38 -3.43 8.02 34.22
N TYR A 39 -2.34 7.34 34.51
CA TYR A 39 -1.01 7.78 34.13
C TYR A 39 -0.82 7.46 32.62
N PRO A 40 -0.45 8.39 31.76
CA PRO A 40 0.25 9.66 31.98
C PRO A 40 -0.61 10.94 31.87
N SER A 41 -1.89 10.87 31.58
CA SER A 41 -2.71 12.06 31.27
C SER A 41 -3.13 12.86 32.51
N GLY A 42 -3.23 12.21 33.66
CA GLY A 42 -3.62 12.85 34.93
C GLY A 42 -5.05 13.40 34.99
N ASN A 43 -5.80 13.37 33.90
CA ASN A 43 -7.17 13.87 33.78
C ASN A 43 -8.16 12.75 33.49
N PRO A 44 -9.31 12.67 34.16
CA PRO A 44 -10.42 11.79 33.79
C PRO A 44 -10.89 12.04 32.36
N GLY A 45 -11.24 10.98 31.63
CA GLY A 45 -11.73 11.09 30.24
C GLY A 45 -10.68 11.31 29.16
N ALA A 46 -9.40 11.45 29.53
CA ALA A 46 -8.32 11.61 28.54
C ALA A 46 -8.00 10.33 27.80
N ASP A 47 -8.36 9.16 28.35
CA ASP A 47 -8.06 7.87 27.76
C ASP A 47 -8.82 7.61 26.48
N LEU A 48 -10.10 7.92 26.43
CA LEU A 48 -10.88 7.76 25.23
C LEU A 48 -10.32 8.63 24.08
N LYS A 49 -9.88 9.85 24.37
CA LYS A 49 -9.23 10.72 23.39
C LYS A 49 -7.92 10.14 22.88
N TYR A 50 -7.11 9.55 23.78
CA TYR A 50 -5.88 8.85 23.42
C TYR A 50 -6.16 7.61 22.57
N LEU A 51 -7.15 6.80 22.96
CA LEU A 51 -7.57 5.62 22.22
C LEU A 51 -8.09 5.97 20.82
N ARG A 52 -8.87 7.05 20.67
CA ARG A 52 -9.30 7.56 19.37
C ARG A 52 -8.12 7.86 18.47
N ALA A 53 -7.11 8.58 18.96
CA ALA A 53 -5.90 8.89 18.18
C ALA A 53 -5.11 7.62 17.78
N LYS A 54 -4.91 6.71 18.74
CA LYS A 54 -4.18 5.45 18.53
C LYS A 54 -4.89 4.55 17.51
N HIS A 55 -6.18 4.33 17.68
CA HIS A 55 -6.96 3.46 16.79
C HIS A 55 -7.26 4.08 15.43
N GLY A 56 -7.22 5.41 15.31
CA GLY A 56 -7.22 6.10 14.02
C GLY A 56 -6.00 5.74 13.17
N ILE A 57 -4.81 5.72 13.80
CA ILE A 57 -3.57 5.27 13.14
C ILE A 57 -3.66 3.78 12.79
N GLU A 58 -4.22 2.96 13.68
CA GLU A 58 -4.41 1.53 13.41
C GLU A 58 -5.35 1.28 12.23
N GLN A 59 -6.45 2.04 12.13
CA GLN A 59 -7.38 1.98 11.00
C GLN A 59 -6.67 2.32 9.68
N ALA A 60 -5.84 3.37 9.64
CA ALA A 60 -5.05 3.74 8.48
C ALA A 60 -4.09 2.60 8.07
N LYS A 61 -3.39 2.00 9.02
CA LYS A 61 -2.51 0.83 8.78
C LYS A 61 -3.26 -0.38 8.25
N LYS A 62 -4.49 -0.64 8.72
CA LYS A 62 -5.34 -1.73 8.20
C LYS A 62 -5.72 -1.50 6.74
N ILE A 63 -6.09 -0.28 6.38
CA ILE A 63 -6.42 0.09 4.99
C ILE A 63 -5.17 -0.05 4.10
N GLU A 64 -4.04 0.49 4.54
CA GLU A 64 -2.77 0.40 3.82
C GLU A 64 -2.34 -1.05 3.59
N ARG A 65 -2.47 -1.90 4.61
CA ARG A 65 -2.21 -3.34 4.48
C ARG A 65 -3.14 -4.01 3.46
N GLY A 66 -4.41 -3.62 3.43
CA GLY A 66 -5.37 -4.08 2.41
C GLY A 66 -4.98 -3.63 1.00
N TYR A 67 -4.41 -2.43 0.85
CA TYR A 67 -3.95 -1.94 -0.44
C TYR A 67 -2.67 -2.63 -0.93
N TRP A 68 -1.76 -3.02 -0.04
CA TRP A 68 -0.57 -3.75 -0.44
C TRP A 68 -0.85 -5.22 -0.70
N PHE A 69 -1.46 -5.92 0.27
CA PHE A 69 -1.54 -7.38 0.32
C PHE A 69 -2.95 -7.94 0.08
N GLY A 70 -3.93 -7.08 -0.19
CA GLY A 70 -5.31 -7.51 -0.42
C GLY A 70 -5.43 -8.42 -1.64
N GLU A 71 -6.32 -9.41 -1.53
CA GLU A 71 -6.72 -10.30 -2.62
C GLU A 71 -8.17 -9.99 -3.00
N LYS A 72 -8.43 -9.78 -4.29
CA LYS A 72 -9.77 -9.54 -4.80
C LYS A 72 -10.62 -10.81 -4.65
N LYS A 73 -11.55 -10.78 -3.71
CA LYS A 73 -12.39 -11.94 -3.42
C LYS A 73 -13.79 -11.52 -2.98
N GLU A 74 -14.78 -12.33 -3.37
CA GLU A 74 -16.13 -12.25 -2.85
C GLU A 74 -16.49 -13.62 -2.28
N VAL A 75 -16.86 -13.68 -1.01
CA VAL A 75 -17.27 -14.90 -0.31
C VAL A 75 -18.60 -14.65 0.40
N THR A 76 -19.36 -15.69 0.63
CA THR A 76 -20.55 -15.62 1.46
C THR A 76 -20.13 -15.65 2.93
N GLY A 77 -20.49 -14.62 3.68
CA GLY A 77 -20.25 -14.54 5.12
C GLY A 77 -21.15 -15.52 5.90
N PRO A 78 -20.89 -15.66 7.22
CA PRO A 78 -21.68 -16.52 8.08
C PRO A 78 -23.17 -16.15 8.11
N ASP A 79 -23.48 -14.88 7.88
CA ASP A 79 -24.87 -14.35 7.86
C ASP A 79 -25.54 -14.47 6.47
N GLY A 80 -24.98 -15.22 5.54
CA GLY A 80 -25.47 -15.35 4.17
C GLY A 80 -25.28 -14.11 3.30
N LYS A 81 -24.61 -13.05 3.81
CA LYS A 81 -24.36 -11.80 3.10
C LYS A 81 -23.01 -11.86 2.38
N PRO A 82 -22.86 -11.15 1.23
CA PRO A 82 -21.58 -11.11 0.52
C PRO A 82 -20.53 -10.36 1.35
N LEU A 83 -19.39 -10.99 1.56
CA LEU A 83 -18.18 -10.42 2.12
C LEU A 83 -17.22 -10.14 0.97
N ARG A 84 -16.90 -8.87 0.75
CA ARG A 84 -16.04 -8.40 -0.34
C ARG A 84 -14.70 -7.92 0.20
N LEU A 85 -13.63 -8.40 -0.44
CA LEU A 85 -12.26 -7.99 -0.16
C LEU A 85 -11.71 -7.22 -1.36
N THR A 86 -11.01 -6.12 -1.08
CA THR A 86 -10.37 -5.32 -2.13
C THR A 86 -9.08 -5.97 -2.58
N GLY A 87 -8.87 -6.06 -3.89
CA GLY A 87 -7.59 -6.50 -4.45
C GLY A 87 -6.51 -5.42 -4.31
N GLY A 88 -5.34 -5.83 -3.88
CA GLY A 88 -4.19 -4.97 -3.60
C GLY A 88 -3.26 -4.75 -4.79
N ILE A 89 -2.19 -4.02 -4.53
CA ILE A 89 -1.15 -3.67 -5.51
C ILE A 89 -0.38 -4.92 -5.94
N LEU A 90 0.05 -5.75 -4.97
CA LEU A 90 0.85 -6.94 -5.26
C LEU A 90 0.08 -7.95 -6.12
N GLU A 91 -1.19 -8.21 -5.80
CA GLU A 91 -2.05 -9.08 -6.60
C GLU A 91 -2.10 -8.62 -8.07
N ALA A 92 -2.28 -7.32 -8.29
CA ALA A 92 -2.41 -6.79 -9.64
C ALA A 92 -1.10 -6.85 -10.43
N ILE A 93 0.07 -6.61 -9.80
CA ILE A 93 1.37 -6.74 -10.46
C ILE A 93 1.66 -8.20 -10.80
N VAL A 94 1.38 -9.13 -9.88
CA VAL A 94 1.57 -10.57 -10.12
C VAL A 94 0.67 -11.05 -11.25
N ALA A 95 -0.59 -10.63 -11.28
CA ALA A 95 -1.52 -10.95 -12.36
C ALA A 95 -1.06 -10.38 -13.71
N GLY A 96 -0.41 -9.22 -13.72
CA GLY A 96 0.19 -8.59 -14.91
C GLY A 96 1.51 -9.23 -15.36
N GLY A 97 2.09 -10.14 -14.58
CA GLY A 97 3.35 -10.83 -14.90
C GLY A 97 4.61 -9.94 -14.84
N ASN A 98 4.53 -8.74 -14.28
CA ASN A 98 5.66 -7.80 -14.21
C ASN A 98 6.47 -8.00 -12.91
N VAL A 99 7.01 -9.22 -12.74
CA VAL A 99 7.69 -9.68 -11.53
C VAL A 99 9.07 -10.20 -11.89
N GLN A 100 10.10 -9.74 -11.16
CA GLN A 100 11.43 -10.34 -11.14
C GLN A 100 11.60 -11.08 -9.81
N ASP A 101 12.00 -12.35 -9.88
CA ASP A 101 12.25 -13.21 -8.72
C ASP A 101 13.73 -13.60 -8.69
N GLU A 102 14.43 -13.19 -7.64
CA GLU A 102 15.86 -13.49 -7.44
C GLU A 102 16.08 -14.87 -6.82
N ALA A 103 15.03 -15.67 -6.64
CA ALA A 103 15.11 -17.05 -6.19
C ALA A 103 15.94 -17.26 -4.91
N ALA A 104 15.80 -16.37 -3.93
CA ALA A 104 16.55 -16.37 -2.68
C ALA A 104 18.07 -16.18 -2.86
N SER A 105 18.46 -15.29 -3.75
CA SER A 105 19.87 -14.89 -3.96
C SER A 105 20.15 -13.45 -3.52
N ALA A 106 21.43 -13.13 -3.34
CA ALA A 106 21.88 -11.77 -3.11
C ALA A 106 21.64 -10.91 -4.36
N LEU A 107 21.11 -9.72 -4.20
CA LEU A 107 20.88 -8.79 -5.32
C LEU A 107 22.21 -8.22 -5.80
N THR A 108 22.49 -8.31 -7.10
CA THR A 108 23.66 -7.69 -7.72
C THR A 108 23.29 -6.43 -8.50
N GLU A 109 24.25 -5.54 -8.70
CA GLU A 109 24.03 -4.30 -9.49
C GLU A 109 23.55 -4.59 -10.94
N PRO A 110 24.11 -5.57 -11.68
CA PRO A 110 23.61 -5.91 -13.02
C PRO A 110 22.15 -6.42 -13.01
N GLU A 111 21.74 -7.22 -12.03
CA GLU A 111 20.38 -7.71 -11.88
C GLU A 111 19.40 -6.56 -11.58
N PHE A 112 19.79 -5.66 -10.66
CA PHE A 112 18.99 -4.48 -10.39
C PHE A 112 18.85 -3.58 -11.63
N ARG A 113 19.91 -3.41 -12.40
CA ARG A 113 19.86 -2.68 -13.68
C ARG A 113 18.94 -3.37 -14.70
N SER A 114 19.00 -4.70 -14.80
CA SER A 114 18.09 -5.49 -15.64
C SER A 114 16.63 -5.32 -15.20
N PHE A 115 16.37 -5.30 -13.88
CA PHE A 115 15.06 -5.03 -13.33
C PHE A 115 14.55 -3.63 -13.74
N LEU A 116 15.39 -2.60 -13.65
CA LEU A 116 15.01 -1.26 -14.07
C LEU A 116 14.66 -1.19 -15.55
N GLN A 117 15.46 -1.83 -16.41
CA GLN A 117 15.29 -1.81 -17.85
C GLN A 117 14.07 -2.59 -18.31
N ASN A 118 13.89 -3.82 -17.82
CA ASN A 118 12.93 -4.78 -18.37
C ASN A 118 11.55 -4.72 -17.69
N TYR A 119 11.50 -4.24 -16.44
CA TYR A 119 10.29 -4.26 -15.62
C TYR A 119 9.87 -2.86 -15.15
N ALA A 120 10.78 -2.14 -14.48
CA ALA A 120 10.42 -0.89 -13.81
C ALA A 120 10.10 0.26 -14.80
N PHE A 121 10.94 0.47 -15.82
CA PHE A 121 10.81 1.57 -16.79
C PHE A 121 10.40 1.12 -18.19
N LYS A 122 9.94 -0.11 -18.33
CA LYS A 122 9.43 -0.60 -19.61
C LYS A 122 8.24 0.21 -20.12
N TYR A 123 7.35 0.62 -19.22
CA TYR A 123 6.16 1.41 -19.53
C TYR A 123 5.94 2.49 -18.46
N GLY A 124 5.27 3.58 -18.84
CA GLY A 124 4.82 4.62 -17.93
C GLY A 124 5.77 5.82 -17.80
N SER A 125 5.73 6.49 -16.66
CA SER A 125 6.50 7.69 -16.40
C SER A 125 7.99 7.39 -16.19
N SER A 126 8.83 8.39 -16.47
CA SER A 126 10.28 8.35 -16.18
C SER A 126 10.59 8.58 -14.69
N GLU A 127 9.60 8.91 -13.88
CA GLU A 127 9.74 9.07 -12.43
C GLU A 127 8.73 8.17 -11.73
N LYS A 128 9.23 7.30 -10.82
CA LYS A 128 8.41 6.33 -10.08
C LYS A 128 8.85 6.23 -8.63
N TYR A 129 8.01 5.66 -7.79
CA TYR A 129 8.31 5.37 -6.40
C TYR A 129 8.70 3.90 -6.24
N PHE A 130 9.75 3.67 -5.47
CA PHE A 130 10.22 2.33 -5.14
C PHE A 130 10.09 2.10 -3.64
N PHE A 131 9.07 1.36 -3.26
CA PHE A 131 8.85 0.93 -1.87
C PHE A 131 9.61 -0.35 -1.62
N CYS A 132 10.54 -0.37 -0.68
CA CYS A 132 11.38 -1.53 -0.43
C CYS A 132 11.51 -1.87 1.06
N GLY A 133 11.80 -3.14 1.32
CA GLY A 133 12.20 -3.62 2.64
C GLY A 133 13.67 -3.35 2.94
N ASN A 134 14.08 -3.62 4.17
CA ASN A 134 15.42 -3.29 4.67
C ASN A 134 16.54 -4.02 3.92
N THR A 135 16.36 -5.29 3.53
CA THR A 135 17.39 -6.06 2.82
C THR A 135 17.68 -5.43 1.46
N VAL A 136 16.64 -5.14 0.67
CA VAL A 136 16.80 -4.49 -0.64
C VAL A 136 17.45 -3.12 -0.50
N LEU A 137 17.04 -2.35 0.51
CA LEU A 137 17.63 -1.02 0.77
C LEU A 137 19.12 -1.12 1.08
N GLY A 138 19.55 -2.12 1.87
CA GLY A 138 20.96 -2.36 2.19
C GLY A 138 21.81 -2.64 0.95
N TYR A 139 21.30 -3.45 0.01
CA TYR A 139 22.00 -3.66 -1.27
C TYR A 139 22.09 -2.37 -2.08
N LEU A 140 21.03 -1.59 -2.17
CA LEU A 140 21.07 -0.32 -2.89
C LEU A 140 22.07 0.68 -2.29
N GLU A 141 22.19 0.71 -0.97
CA GLU A 141 23.22 1.52 -0.28
C GLU A 141 24.63 1.03 -0.60
N SER A 142 24.85 -0.28 -0.70
CA SER A 142 26.16 -0.83 -1.08
C SER A 142 26.54 -0.48 -2.52
N PHE A 143 25.58 -0.48 -3.46
CA PHE A 143 25.82 -0.06 -4.84
C PHE A 143 26.13 1.45 -4.93
N ALA A 144 25.47 2.26 -4.09
CA ALA A 144 25.70 3.70 -4.04
C ALA A 144 27.11 4.07 -3.58
N THR A 145 27.65 3.33 -2.63
CA THR A 145 29.01 3.55 -2.11
C THR A 145 30.07 3.35 -3.19
N SER A 146 29.78 2.55 -4.22
CA SER A 146 30.73 2.28 -5.29
C SER A 146 30.62 3.21 -6.49
N LYS A 147 29.48 3.74 -6.87
CA LYS A 147 29.30 4.54 -8.12
C LYS A 147 28.02 5.38 -8.23
N MET A 148 27.08 5.34 -7.30
CA MET A 148 25.78 5.97 -7.49
C MET A 148 25.57 7.20 -6.60
N TYR A 149 25.09 8.28 -7.21
CA TYR A 149 24.66 9.47 -6.47
C TYR A 149 23.27 9.23 -5.88
N ILE A 150 23.20 8.99 -4.58
CA ILE A 150 21.96 9.14 -3.82
C ILE A 150 21.91 10.60 -3.35
N VAL A 151 21.07 11.40 -3.96
CA VAL A 151 20.83 12.77 -3.49
C VAL A 151 19.82 12.68 -2.34
N PRO A 152 20.17 13.13 -1.12
CA PRO A 152 19.20 13.28 -0.04
C PRO A 152 18.13 14.28 -0.51
N ASN A 153 16.87 13.88 -0.46
CA ASN A 153 15.76 14.77 -0.79
C ASN A 153 15.07 15.25 0.50
N ASP A 154 14.37 16.36 0.40
CA ASP A 154 13.64 16.93 1.52
C ASP A 154 12.65 15.95 2.14
N LYS A 155 12.53 15.99 3.47
CA LYS A 155 11.55 15.21 4.22
C LYS A 155 10.16 15.72 3.89
N THR A 156 9.39 14.89 3.21
CA THR A 156 7.96 15.12 2.99
C THR A 156 7.18 14.25 3.97
N TYR A 157 6.39 14.85 4.84
CA TYR A 157 5.57 14.14 5.85
C TYR A 157 6.33 13.19 6.79
N GLY A 158 7.60 13.51 7.10
CA GLY A 158 8.43 12.68 7.99
C GLY A 158 8.99 11.41 7.37
N VAL A 159 8.80 11.21 6.07
CA VAL A 159 9.39 10.10 5.31
C VAL A 159 10.67 10.57 4.63
N GLU A 160 11.76 9.83 4.82
CA GLU A 160 13.01 10.08 4.12
C GLU A 160 12.95 9.46 2.72
N ILE A 161 12.94 10.30 1.69
CA ILE A 161 12.92 9.87 0.30
C ILE A 161 14.33 10.03 -0.27
N ARG A 162 14.88 8.94 -0.82
CA ARG A 162 16.17 8.94 -1.50
C ARG A 162 15.94 8.83 -3.01
N LYS A 163 16.55 9.70 -3.79
CA LYS A 163 16.46 9.66 -5.25
C LYS A 163 17.59 8.82 -5.84
N PHE A 164 17.22 7.87 -6.66
CA PHE A 164 18.12 7.10 -7.50
C PHE A 164 17.91 7.46 -8.95
N GLN A 165 18.94 8.04 -9.58
CA GLN A 165 18.89 8.42 -10.99
C GLN A 165 19.61 7.38 -11.83
N SER A 166 18.92 6.82 -12.82
CA SER A 166 19.48 5.93 -13.81
C SER A 166 19.26 6.48 -15.22
N SER A 167 19.93 5.92 -16.23
CA SER A 167 19.69 6.26 -17.64
C SER A 167 18.26 5.93 -18.10
N PHE A 168 17.55 5.10 -17.37
CA PHE A 168 16.17 4.68 -17.69
C PHE A 168 15.11 5.58 -17.05
N GLY A 169 15.46 6.25 -15.96
CA GLY A 169 14.55 7.12 -15.21
C GLY A 169 15.00 7.33 -13.77
N THR A 170 14.14 8.01 -13.01
CA THR A 170 14.36 8.36 -11.60
C THR A 170 13.46 7.51 -10.71
N LEU A 171 14.05 6.85 -9.72
CA LEU A 171 13.33 6.18 -8.65
C LEU A 171 13.38 7.02 -7.37
N ASN A 172 12.25 7.29 -6.79
CA ASN A 172 12.13 7.80 -5.43
C ASN A 172 12.04 6.60 -4.48
N ILE A 173 13.14 6.30 -3.79
CA ILE A 173 13.25 5.13 -2.89
C ILE A 173 12.66 5.48 -1.54
N VAL A 174 11.71 4.68 -1.09
CA VAL A 174 11.02 4.82 0.19
C VAL A 174 11.09 3.50 0.93
N ARG A 175 11.68 3.50 2.14
CA ARG A 175 11.58 2.35 3.03
C ARG A 175 10.15 2.20 3.50
N HIS A 176 9.58 1.01 3.37
CA HIS A 176 8.22 0.73 3.81
C HIS A 176 8.22 -0.20 5.03
N PRO A 177 7.76 0.27 6.22
CA PRO A 177 7.82 -0.53 7.46
C PRO A 177 7.05 -1.85 7.40
N MET A 178 6.00 -1.95 6.57
CA MET A 178 5.24 -3.21 6.42
C MET A 178 6.00 -4.28 5.62
N PHE A 179 7.07 -3.90 4.90
CA PHE A 179 7.93 -4.83 4.18
C PHE A 179 9.09 -5.34 5.02
N ASP A 180 9.28 -4.81 6.24
CA ASP A 180 10.28 -5.32 7.16
C ASP A 180 9.92 -6.76 7.62
N ASN A 181 10.88 -7.49 8.13
CA ASN A 181 10.79 -8.88 8.55
C ASN A 181 10.49 -9.84 7.37
N GLN A 182 9.27 -10.32 7.25
CA GLN A 182 8.89 -11.37 6.28
C GLN A 182 9.08 -10.96 4.82
N TYR A 183 8.97 -9.68 4.51
CA TYR A 183 9.06 -9.14 3.14
C TYR A 183 10.29 -8.24 2.95
N ALA A 184 11.32 -8.37 3.80
CA ALA A 184 12.51 -7.53 3.76
C ALA A 184 13.26 -7.59 2.42
N GLY A 185 13.22 -8.74 1.75
CA GLY A 185 13.77 -8.95 0.40
C GLY A 185 12.84 -8.60 -0.75
N MET A 186 11.82 -7.77 -0.49
CA MET A 186 10.85 -7.34 -1.51
C MET A 186 10.98 -5.85 -1.79
N GLY A 187 10.84 -5.49 -3.07
CA GLY A 187 10.75 -4.10 -3.53
C GLY A 187 9.68 -3.94 -4.60
N VAL A 188 8.87 -2.89 -4.51
CA VAL A 188 7.75 -2.63 -5.41
C VAL A 188 7.93 -1.26 -6.05
N VAL A 189 8.04 -1.23 -7.38
CA VAL A 189 8.02 0.01 -8.15
C VAL A 189 6.59 0.36 -8.49
N VAL A 190 6.17 1.56 -8.12
CA VAL A 190 4.82 2.05 -8.30
C VAL A 190 4.81 3.41 -9.00
N ASP A 191 4.03 3.51 -10.04
CA ASP A 191 3.62 4.78 -10.63
C ASP A 191 2.31 5.22 -9.95
N LEU A 192 2.41 6.23 -9.07
CA LEU A 192 1.25 6.70 -8.28
C LEU A 192 0.08 7.18 -9.14
N SER A 193 0.32 7.56 -10.40
CA SER A 193 -0.75 7.94 -11.33
C SER A 193 -1.69 6.77 -11.68
N THR A 194 -1.24 5.53 -11.45
CA THR A 194 -2.01 4.30 -11.71
C THR A 194 -2.96 3.91 -10.58
N LEU A 195 -2.84 4.57 -9.44
CA LEU A 195 -3.57 4.25 -8.21
C LEU A 195 -4.51 5.39 -7.82
N LYS A 196 -5.71 5.02 -7.38
CA LYS A 196 -6.64 5.98 -6.79
C LYS A 196 -7.38 5.35 -5.62
N HIS A 197 -7.40 6.07 -4.50
CA HIS A 197 -8.24 5.77 -3.35
C HIS A 197 -9.70 6.09 -3.70
N CYS A 198 -10.59 5.10 -3.61
CA CYS A 198 -11.99 5.23 -3.99
C CYS A 198 -12.90 4.81 -2.84
N PRO A 199 -13.27 5.74 -1.96
CA PRO A 199 -14.27 5.46 -0.94
C PRO A 199 -15.66 5.32 -1.59
N LEU A 200 -16.52 4.48 -1.01
CA LEU A 200 -17.92 4.45 -1.38
C LEU A 200 -18.59 5.76 -0.95
N ASN A 201 -19.49 6.28 -1.78
CA ASN A 201 -20.08 7.60 -1.55
C ASN A 201 -20.66 7.73 -0.13
N GLY A 202 -20.18 8.74 0.62
CA GLY A 202 -20.57 9.00 2.00
C GLY A 202 -20.03 8.00 3.03
N ARG A 203 -19.15 7.08 2.67
CA ARG A 203 -18.62 6.03 3.57
C ARG A 203 -17.09 6.01 3.65
N ASP A 204 -16.47 7.17 3.51
CA ASP A 204 -15.07 7.34 3.84
C ASP A 204 -14.86 7.23 5.36
N THR A 205 -13.62 7.31 5.82
CA THR A 205 -13.28 7.12 7.22
C THR A 205 -14.08 8.04 8.14
N SER A 206 -14.92 7.45 8.96
CA SER A 206 -15.76 8.11 9.95
C SER A 206 -15.55 7.48 11.33
N LEU A 207 -15.65 8.32 12.36
CA LEU A 207 -15.73 7.88 13.76
C LEU A 207 -17.21 7.79 14.14
N GLU A 208 -17.67 6.61 14.50
CA GLU A 208 -18.98 6.36 15.10
C GLU A 208 -18.77 6.23 16.62
N THR A 209 -19.45 7.07 17.38
CA THR A 209 -19.35 7.11 18.86
C THR A 209 -20.58 6.53 19.52
N ASN A 210 -20.43 6.07 20.77
CA ASN A 210 -21.51 5.54 21.60
C ASN A 210 -22.27 4.38 20.91
N ILE A 211 -21.52 3.35 20.49
CA ILE A 211 -22.07 2.15 19.82
C ILE A 211 -22.23 0.95 20.77
N GLN A 212 -22.06 1.16 22.07
CA GLN A 212 -22.28 0.15 23.10
C GLN A 212 -23.77 -0.26 23.19
N ASP A 213 -24.02 -1.42 23.79
CA ASP A 213 -25.36 -1.86 24.13
C ASP A 213 -25.94 -0.97 25.25
N ASN A 214 -27.24 -0.82 25.32
CA ASN A 214 -27.91 0.13 26.21
C ASN A 214 -27.69 -0.14 27.72
N ASP A 215 -27.36 -1.38 28.07
CA ASP A 215 -27.12 -1.82 29.44
C ASP A 215 -25.65 -2.01 29.80
N ALA A 216 -24.74 -1.71 28.85
CA ALA A 216 -23.30 -1.84 29.05
C ALA A 216 -22.73 -0.59 29.75
N ASP A 217 -22.01 -0.81 30.87
CA ASP A 217 -21.27 0.22 31.59
C ASP A 217 -19.90 0.49 30.93
N GLU A 218 -19.94 0.85 29.65
CA GLU A 218 -18.78 1.16 28.85
C GLU A 218 -19.11 2.26 27.83
N GLU A 219 -18.08 2.98 27.34
CA GLU A 219 -18.18 3.85 26.19
C GLU A 219 -17.37 3.25 25.05
N VAL A 220 -18.07 2.94 23.95
CA VAL A 220 -17.50 2.23 22.81
C VAL A 220 -17.62 3.05 21.56
N ASP A 221 -16.49 3.22 20.88
CA ASP A 221 -16.40 3.90 19.60
C ASP A 221 -15.87 2.94 18.52
N GLN A 222 -16.10 3.27 17.27
CA GLN A 222 -15.46 2.57 16.15
C GLN A 222 -15.09 3.52 15.02
N TYR A 223 -13.96 3.25 14.41
CA TYR A 223 -13.68 3.75 13.06
C TYR A 223 -14.26 2.79 12.03
N LYS A 224 -14.89 3.39 11.02
CA LYS A 224 -15.48 2.65 9.90
C LYS A 224 -15.13 3.32 8.59
N THR A 225 -14.68 2.52 7.64
CA THR A 225 -14.30 2.97 6.30
C THR A 225 -14.75 1.93 5.30
N GLU A 226 -15.39 2.34 4.22
CA GLU A 226 -15.67 1.46 3.09
C GLU A 226 -14.98 2.00 1.85
N VAL A 227 -13.91 1.33 1.43
CA VAL A 227 -13.02 1.83 0.39
C VAL A 227 -12.50 0.70 -0.48
N GLY A 228 -12.22 1.03 -1.74
CA GLY A 228 -11.54 0.16 -2.69
C GLY A 228 -10.36 0.88 -3.34
N LEU A 229 -9.43 0.12 -3.88
CA LEU A 229 -8.30 0.63 -4.64
C LEU A 229 -8.62 0.54 -6.13
N GLN A 230 -8.72 1.70 -6.80
CA GLN A 230 -8.77 1.74 -8.26
C GLN A 230 -7.35 1.54 -8.81
N ARG A 231 -7.22 0.65 -9.78
CA ARG A 231 -5.95 0.27 -10.40
C ARG A 231 -6.08 0.43 -11.91
N VAL A 232 -5.21 1.22 -12.52
CA VAL A 232 -5.23 1.51 -13.97
C VAL A 232 -3.86 1.23 -14.55
N ASN A 233 -3.81 0.57 -15.71
CA ASN A 233 -2.56 0.31 -16.45
C ASN A 233 -1.43 -0.27 -15.59
N PHE A 234 -1.71 -1.36 -14.88
CA PHE A 234 -0.81 -1.94 -13.89
C PHE A 234 0.51 -2.48 -14.45
N GLU A 235 0.61 -2.62 -15.75
CA GLU A 235 1.85 -2.94 -16.48
C GLU A 235 2.97 -1.91 -16.27
N LYS A 236 2.62 -0.71 -15.77
CA LYS A 236 3.59 0.34 -15.40
C LYS A 236 4.28 0.08 -14.06
N ASN A 237 3.75 -0.81 -13.25
CA ASN A 237 4.27 -1.16 -11.93
C ASN A 237 5.05 -2.47 -12.00
N ALA A 238 6.02 -2.66 -11.10
CA ALA A 238 6.88 -3.84 -11.11
C ALA A 238 7.17 -4.34 -9.68
N LEU A 239 7.36 -5.64 -9.55
CA LEU A 239 7.71 -6.30 -8.30
C LEU A 239 9.07 -6.98 -8.42
N LEU A 240 9.96 -6.68 -7.49
CA LEU A 240 11.20 -7.41 -7.21
C LEU A 240 10.98 -8.23 -5.93
N LYS A 241 11.24 -9.53 -5.95
CA LYS A 241 11.10 -10.40 -4.79
C LYS A 241 12.20 -11.45 -4.73
N GLY A 242 12.29 -12.14 -3.60
CA GLY A 242 13.27 -13.24 -3.44
C GLY A 242 14.71 -12.78 -3.19
N VAL A 243 14.92 -11.53 -2.78
CA VAL A 243 16.25 -11.02 -2.38
C VAL A 243 16.53 -11.44 -0.93
N VAL A 244 17.71 -11.99 -0.64
CA VAL A 244 18.11 -12.50 0.70
C VAL A 244 19.39 -11.82 1.19
#